data_2c3baecde4c72197bb9a9d9fe32f02a4
#
_entry.id   2c3baecde4c72197bb9a9d9fe32f02a4
#
_cell.length_a   1.000
_cell.length_b   1.000
_cell.length_c   1.000
_cell.angle_alpha   90.00
_cell.angle_beta   90.00
_cell.angle_gamma   90.00
#
_symmetry.space_group_name_H-M   'P 1'
#
loop_
_entity.id
_entity.type
_entity.pdbx_description
1 polymer ?
#
loop_
_entity_poly.entity_id
_entity_poly.type
_entity_poly.pdbx_seq_one_letter_code
_entity_poly.pdbx_strand_id
1 'polypeptide(L)'
;MRDNPPFVRSVGGNLLFGSLPDERGALQSELKKRVKSLQANITAGLGAVFVALADASLKPGGRLAFVLPHALASGEAWGATRKLLADRYHLEIVVSSYDAGRPNFSENTDLSELLFIARKKQTGMEAVEATTYINLWRNPTTIYEMLDLAKRLKTLPEGIIRPPSGSLGEAFALPAAKGADNWHGALFARSDLAKAFLALRQGQVSWPGQVAVSVAICPLEDLGKLGYDRRDIHDAFTVYNAAWSLYPAFWNHEADVVKTLQQRENAWLHPRTRAANGRPLRDACQVWSMAADILLVERLWTITHRVLAVSFDQPVLGNTWWAFKTGVSPKHRKALILWLNGSLSLLAFFGSRVATRSAWMQMKKPAWAAMPVLDVRALNDAQATSLAAAYDALCDRELQALAKLNVDPVRRAIDDALSAVLGLPDLFPLREMLAREPGLTGKSTTHQPVG
;
A
#
# COMPACT_ATOMS: atom_id res chain seq x y z
N MET A 1 -0.61 0.79 29.87
CA MET A 1 -1.59 1.83 29.55
C MET A 1 -2.50 1.32 28.45
N ARG A 2 -3.80 1.48 28.58
CA ARG A 2 -4.80 1.07 27.57
C ARG A 2 -5.54 2.32 27.17
N ASP A 3 -5.68 2.58 25.88
CA ASP A 3 -6.37 3.76 25.40
C ASP A 3 -6.91 3.58 23.97
N ASN A 4 -7.98 4.33 23.67
CA ASN A 4 -8.55 4.48 22.34
C ASN A 4 -8.60 5.99 22.04
N PRO A 5 -7.49 6.57 21.56
CA PRO A 5 -7.41 8.00 21.32
C PRO A 5 -8.38 8.43 20.20
N PRO A 6 -8.91 9.66 20.26
CA PRO A 6 -9.78 10.15 19.20
C PRO A 6 -9.03 10.23 17.86
N PHE A 7 -9.65 9.71 16.77
CA PHE A 7 -9.10 9.74 15.42
C PHE A 7 -9.30 11.09 14.73
N VAL A 8 -8.83 12.14 15.35
CA VAL A 8 -8.96 13.51 14.85
C VAL A 8 -7.69 13.91 14.10
N ARG A 9 -7.88 14.42 12.88
CA ARG A 9 -6.79 14.94 12.06
C ARG A 9 -6.53 16.40 12.39
N SER A 10 -5.28 16.82 12.28
CA SER A 10 -4.89 18.24 12.40
C SER A 10 -5.28 19.06 11.16
N VAL A 11 -5.63 18.40 10.04
CA VAL A 11 -6.00 19.03 8.77
C VAL A 11 -7.13 18.22 8.13
N GLY A 12 -8.17 18.89 7.63
CA GLY A 12 -9.29 18.25 6.94
C GLY A 12 -10.63 18.38 7.69
N GLY A 13 -11.67 17.62 7.27
CA GLY A 13 -13.05 17.80 7.74
C GLY A 13 -13.29 17.57 9.24
N ASN A 14 -12.54 16.68 9.90
CA ASN A 14 -12.60 16.49 11.35
C ASN A 14 -11.41 17.21 11.99
N LEU A 15 -11.61 18.47 12.32
CA LEU A 15 -10.55 19.35 12.80
C LEU A 15 -10.37 19.23 14.32
N LEU A 16 -9.14 18.95 14.72
CA LEU A 16 -8.74 18.76 16.11
C LEU A 16 -9.04 19.98 17.01
N PHE A 17 -8.91 21.19 16.45
CA PHE A 17 -8.96 22.44 17.20
C PHE A 17 -10.09 23.37 16.71
N GLY A 18 -11.22 22.82 16.30
CA GLY A 18 -12.37 23.59 15.85
C GLY A 18 -12.27 24.12 14.43
N SER A 19 -13.24 24.93 14.05
CA SER A 19 -13.44 25.39 12.67
C SER A 19 -12.75 26.72 12.34
N LEU A 20 -12.32 27.52 13.34
CA LEU A 20 -11.70 28.83 13.13
C LEU A 20 -10.23 28.66 12.68
N PRO A 21 -9.86 29.11 11.45
CA PRO A 21 -8.54 28.84 10.87
C PRO A 21 -7.38 29.42 11.69
N ASP A 22 -7.52 30.61 12.23
CA ASP A 22 -6.46 31.33 12.96
C ASP A 22 -6.18 30.69 14.33
N GLU A 23 -7.21 30.38 15.09
CA GLU A 23 -7.09 29.68 16.38
C GLU A 23 -6.48 28.26 16.16
N ARG A 24 -6.92 27.57 15.14
CA ARG A 24 -6.40 26.23 14.76
C ARG A 24 -4.91 26.30 14.44
N GLY A 25 -4.47 27.31 13.69
CA GLY A 25 -3.06 27.51 13.35
C GLY A 25 -2.20 27.71 14.59
N ALA A 26 -2.66 28.51 15.53
CA ALA A 26 -1.98 28.77 16.81
C ALA A 26 -1.88 27.51 17.67
N LEU A 27 -2.99 26.79 17.88
CA LEU A 27 -3.03 25.55 18.66
C LEU A 27 -2.20 24.44 18.04
N GLN A 28 -2.20 24.33 16.70
CA GLN A 28 -1.38 23.37 15.97
C GLN A 28 0.13 23.67 16.13
N SER A 29 0.50 24.96 16.11
CA SER A 29 1.87 25.40 16.33
C SER A 29 2.32 25.13 17.77
N GLU A 30 1.46 25.38 18.73
CA GLU A 30 1.72 25.08 20.14
C GLU A 30 1.88 23.59 20.38
N LEU A 31 0.99 22.73 19.82
CA LEU A 31 1.13 21.29 19.90
C LEU A 31 2.46 20.82 19.29
N LYS A 32 2.84 21.36 18.12
CA LYS A 32 4.15 21.06 17.49
C LYS A 32 5.32 21.37 18.42
N LYS A 33 5.29 22.50 19.11
CA LYS A 33 6.34 22.86 20.08
C LYS A 33 6.39 21.88 21.23
N ARG A 34 5.23 21.54 21.83
CA ARG A 34 5.14 20.59 22.97
C ARG A 34 5.60 19.18 22.61
N VAL A 35 5.30 18.70 21.42
CA VAL A 35 5.68 17.34 20.98
C VAL A 35 7.02 17.29 20.25
N LYS A 36 7.72 18.43 20.08
CA LYS A 36 9.01 18.48 19.37
C LYS A 36 10.08 17.59 19.99
N SER A 37 10.05 17.43 21.32
CA SER A 37 10.95 16.52 22.06
C SER A 37 10.52 15.06 22.01
N LEU A 38 9.30 14.78 21.52
CA LEU A 38 8.73 13.45 21.41
C LEU A 38 8.84 12.95 19.96
N GLN A 39 9.08 11.68 19.77
CA GLN A 39 9.08 11.07 18.43
C GLN A 39 7.66 10.92 17.89
N ALA A 40 6.95 12.02 17.69
CA ALA A 40 5.60 12.04 17.15
C ALA A 40 5.50 12.95 15.94
N ASN A 41 4.81 12.47 14.90
CA ASN A 41 4.43 13.29 13.75
C ASN A 41 2.95 13.66 13.87
N ILE A 42 2.64 14.93 14.13
CA ILE A 42 1.28 15.40 14.26
C ILE A 42 0.43 15.26 12.99
N THR A 43 1.06 15.11 11.83
CA THR A 43 0.37 14.83 10.57
C THR A 43 -0.32 13.47 10.58
N ALA A 44 0.17 12.52 11.39
CA ALA A 44 -0.49 11.24 11.63
C ALA A 44 -1.77 11.36 12.48
N GLY A 45 -1.98 12.50 13.13
CA GLY A 45 -3.12 12.77 14.01
C GLY A 45 -2.78 12.59 15.48
N LEU A 46 -3.80 12.75 16.34
CA LEU A 46 -3.64 12.65 17.80
C LEU A 46 -3.15 11.29 18.28
N GLY A 47 -3.52 10.21 17.61
CA GLY A 47 -3.09 8.87 18.00
C GLY A 47 -1.57 8.74 18.12
N ALA A 48 -0.80 9.34 17.21
CA ALA A 48 0.66 9.36 17.28
C ALA A 48 1.18 10.15 18.50
N VAL A 49 0.51 11.25 18.84
CA VAL A 49 0.85 12.06 20.01
C VAL A 49 0.57 11.27 21.31
N PHE A 50 -0.56 10.58 21.38
CA PHE A 50 -0.91 9.75 22.54
C PHE A 50 0.10 8.61 22.76
N VAL A 51 0.55 7.95 21.68
CA VAL A 51 1.60 6.92 21.81
C VAL A 51 2.89 7.52 22.37
N ALA A 52 3.31 8.69 21.90
CA ALA A 52 4.51 9.35 22.38
C ALA A 52 4.41 9.83 23.85
N LEU A 53 3.23 10.35 24.26
CA LEU A 53 2.98 10.69 25.65
C LEU A 53 2.95 9.48 26.57
N ALA A 54 2.34 8.40 26.10
CA ALA A 54 2.33 7.14 26.84
C ALA A 54 3.75 6.55 26.99
N ASP A 55 4.59 6.66 25.95
CA ASP A 55 6.00 6.28 26.04
C ASP A 55 6.74 7.07 27.12
N ALA A 56 6.53 8.39 27.16
CA ALA A 56 7.16 9.25 28.17
C ALA A 56 6.77 8.89 29.60
N SER A 57 5.54 8.39 29.80
CA SER A 57 4.96 8.10 31.12
C SER A 57 5.14 6.63 31.55
N LEU A 58 5.42 5.72 30.63
CA LEU A 58 5.46 4.30 30.91
C LEU A 58 6.84 3.87 31.44
N LYS A 59 6.84 3.11 32.52
CA LYS A 59 8.07 2.50 33.08
C LYS A 59 8.62 1.40 32.16
N PRO A 60 9.94 1.13 32.18
CA PRO A 60 10.52 -0.06 31.54
C PRO A 60 9.77 -1.34 31.95
N GLY A 61 9.58 -2.28 31.01
CA GLY A 61 8.79 -3.50 31.21
C GLY A 61 7.27 -3.32 31.13
N GLY A 62 6.77 -2.08 31.18
CA GLY A 62 5.35 -1.78 31.06
C GLY A 62 4.78 -2.04 29.64
N ARG A 63 3.46 -2.24 29.53
CA ARG A 63 2.80 -2.52 28.26
C ARG A 63 1.93 -1.36 27.80
N LEU A 64 1.95 -1.12 26.49
CA LEU A 64 1.00 -0.29 25.76
C LEU A 64 -0.03 -1.18 25.07
N ALA A 65 -1.29 -0.77 25.06
CA ALA A 65 -2.33 -1.35 24.22
C ALA A 65 -3.18 -0.21 23.66
N PHE A 66 -3.18 -0.05 22.33
CA PHE A 66 -3.89 1.03 21.64
C PHE A 66 -4.69 0.49 20.46
N VAL A 67 -5.90 1.00 20.29
CA VAL A 67 -6.63 0.95 19.03
C VAL A 67 -6.32 2.20 18.24
N LEU A 68 -5.82 2.06 17.02
CA LEU A 68 -5.39 3.15 16.17
C LEU A 68 -5.80 2.91 14.71
N PRO A 69 -5.82 3.95 13.87
CA PRO A 69 -6.08 3.77 12.44
C PRO A 69 -5.12 2.76 11.82
N HIS A 70 -5.62 1.88 10.96
CA HIS A 70 -4.84 0.86 10.26
C HIS A 70 -3.67 1.46 9.45
N ALA A 71 -3.76 2.75 9.09
CA ALA A 71 -2.67 3.51 8.49
C ALA A 71 -1.38 3.51 9.34
N LEU A 72 -1.43 3.19 10.63
CA LEU A 72 -0.22 2.96 11.45
C LEU A 72 0.66 1.87 10.84
N ALA A 73 0.08 0.84 10.23
CA ALA A 73 0.85 -0.29 9.70
C ALA A 73 1.76 0.10 8.51
N SER A 74 1.39 1.10 7.70
CA SER A 74 2.13 1.42 6.46
C SER A 74 2.17 2.91 6.09
N GLY A 75 1.39 3.77 6.73
CA GLY A 75 1.33 5.19 6.41
C GLY A 75 2.66 5.91 6.67
N GLU A 76 3.09 6.76 5.75
CA GLU A 76 4.33 7.53 5.85
C GLU A 76 4.35 8.42 7.10
N ALA A 77 3.25 9.13 7.37
CA ALA A 77 3.14 10.00 8.55
C ALA A 77 3.32 9.24 9.88
N TRP A 78 3.08 7.94 9.90
CA TRP A 78 3.22 7.06 11.05
C TRP A 78 4.63 6.47 11.21
N GLY A 79 5.56 6.72 10.28
CA GLY A 79 6.92 6.18 10.31
C GLY A 79 7.67 6.50 11.61
N ALA A 80 7.53 7.73 12.13
CA ALA A 80 8.14 8.11 13.40
C ALA A 80 7.59 7.29 14.58
N THR A 81 6.28 7.01 14.60
CA THR A 81 5.64 6.16 15.63
C THR A 81 6.09 4.71 15.52
N ARG A 82 6.14 4.14 14.29
CA ARG A 82 6.69 2.79 14.09
C ARG A 82 8.14 2.68 14.54
N LYS A 83 8.97 3.69 14.20
CA LYS A 83 10.36 3.75 14.65
C LYS A 83 10.47 3.79 16.18
N LEU A 84 9.68 4.63 16.85
CA LEU A 84 9.64 4.68 18.31
C LEU A 84 9.31 3.32 18.91
N LEU A 85 8.28 2.64 18.36
CA LEU A 85 7.86 1.32 18.83
C LEU A 85 8.93 0.26 18.55
N ALA A 86 9.57 0.26 17.38
CA ALA A 86 10.64 -0.69 17.06
C ALA A 86 11.88 -0.48 17.94
N ASP A 87 12.26 0.77 18.21
CA ASP A 87 13.46 1.09 18.98
C ASP A 87 13.28 0.81 20.49
N ARG A 88 12.11 1.15 21.06
CA ARG A 88 11.89 1.15 22.51
C ARG A 88 11.00 0.04 23.03
N TYR A 89 10.35 -0.71 22.16
CA TYR A 89 9.38 -1.74 22.55
C TYR A 89 9.63 -3.05 21.83
N HIS A 90 9.16 -4.12 22.45
CA HIS A 90 8.84 -5.38 21.78
C HIS A 90 7.39 -5.31 21.34
N LEU A 91 7.15 -5.25 20.05
CA LEU A 91 5.80 -5.32 19.47
C LEU A 91 5.33 -6.77 19.58
N GLU A 92 4.49 -7.06 20.58
CA GLU A 92 4.09 -8.42 20.92
C GLU A 92 2.98 -8.91 19.99
N ILE A 93 1.92 -8.11 19.84
CA ILE A 93 0.70 -8.51 19.12
C ILE A 93 0.19 -7.34 18.28
N VAL A 94 -0.27 -7.64 17.06
CA VAL A 94 -1.05 -6.75 16.21
C VAL A 94 -2.32 -7.46 15.77
N VAL A 95 -3.48 -6.88 16.05
CA VAL A 95 -4.80 -7.39 15.63
C VAL A 95 -5.37 -6.46 14.57
N SER A 96 -5.73 -6.99 13.42
CA SER A 96 -6.36 -6.24 12.32
C SER A 96 -7.70 -6.84 11.95
N SER A 97 -8.69 -6.01 11.63
CA SER A 97 -9.98 -6.48 11.13
C SER A 97 -10.04 -6.40 9.61
N TYR A 98 -10.42 -7.50 8.99
CA TYR A 98 -10.71 -7.66 7.56
C TYR A 98 -12.19 -8.00 7.33
N ASP A 99 -13.03 -7.74 8.31
CA ASP A 99 -14.48 -7.84 8.19
C ASP A 99 -14.97 -6.75 7.22
N ALA A 100 -15.51 -7.15 6.08
CA ALA A 100 -15.95 -6.20 5.04
C ALA A 100 -17.12 -5.31 5.51
N GLY A 101 -17.94 -5.80 6.44
CA GLY A 101 -19.05 -5.04 7.04
C GLY A 101 -18.62 -4.15 8.21
N ARG A 102 -17.52 -4.51 8.90
CA ARG A 102 -17.06 -3.85 10.12
C ARG A 102 -15.52 -3.85 10.22
N PRO A 103 -14.82 -3.04 9.41
CA PRO A 103 -13.34 -3.03 9.41
C PRO A 103 -12.72 -2.31 10.62
N ASN A 104 -13.51 -1.98 11.62
CA ASN A 104 -13.17 -1.18 12.80
C ASN A 104 -13.60 -1.89 14.09
N PHE A 105 -12.95 -1.53 15.20
CA PHE A 105 -13.27 -1.96 16.55
C PHE A 105 -14.08 -0.90 17.30
N SER A 106 -13.98 0.37 16.86
CA SER A 106 -14.65 1.51 17.46
C SER A 106 -15.99 1.79 16.80
N GLU A 107 -16.91 2.39 17.55
CA GLU A 107 -18.16 2.92 17.01
C GLU A 107 -17.91 4.26 16.30
N ASN A 108 -18.77 4.61 15.35
CA ASN A 108 -18.78 5.91 14.66
C ASN A 108 -17.50 6.27 13.88
N THR A 109 -16.77 5.29 13.36
CA THR A 109 -15.67 5.51 12.43
C THR A 109 -15.83 4.68 11.16
N ASP A 110 -15.50 5.26 10.03
CA ASP A 110 -15.43 4.58 8.72
C ASP A 110 -14.00 4.10 8.39
N LEU A 111 -13.03 4.35 9.27
CA LEU A 111 -11.64 3.98 9.04
C LEU A 111 -11.38 2.56 9.52
N SER A 112 -10.60 1.82 8.75
CA SER A 112 -10.03 0.56 9.22
C SER A 112 -9.10 0.81 10.39
N GLU A 113 -9.18 -0.04 11.41
CA GLU A 113 -8.42 0.07 12.65
C GLU A 113 -7.56 -1.16 12.90
N LEU A 114 -6.54 -1.00 13.72
CA LEU A 114 -5.78 -2.08 14.31
C LEU A 114 -5.61 -1.86 15.82
N LEU A 115 -5.55 -2.96 16.56
CA LEU A 115 -5.11 -2.98 17.95
C LEU A 115 -3.67 -3.47 17.99
N PHE A 116 -2.78 -2.79 18.71
CA PHE A 116 -1.46 -3.35 19.00
C PHE A 116 -1.20 -3.43 20.50
N ILE A 117 -0.38 -4.40 20.87
CA ILE A 117 0.15 -4.57 22.22
C ILE A 117 1.67 -4.60 22.12
N ALA A 118 2.32 -3.71 22.87
CA ALA A 118 3.77 -3.59 22.86
C ALA A 118 4.31 -3.46 24.30
N ARG A 119 5.42 -4.12 24.61
CA ARG A 119 6.08 -4.07 25.92
C ARG A 119 7.35 -3.23 25.83
N LYS A 120 7.47 -2.23 26.71
CA LYS A 120 8.65 -1.37 26.77
C LYS A 120 9.89 -2.18 27.13
N LYS A 121 10.95 -2.03 26.35
CA LYS A 121 12.22 -2.72 26.57
C LYS A 121 12.81 -2.37 27.94
N GLN A 122 13.41 -3.36 28.57
CA GLN A 122 14.08 -3.24 29.88
C GLN A 122 15.41 -3.97 29.80
N THR A 123 16.42 -3.49 30.52
CA THR A 123 17.73 -4.16 30.64
C THR A 123 17.54 -5.59 31.15
N GLY A 124 18.22 -6.56 30.54
CA GLY A 124 18.12 -7.99 30.90
C GLY A 124 16.89 -8.72 30.38
N MET A 125 16.05 -8.07 29.57
CA MET A 125 14.91 -8.73 28.89
C MET A 125 15.38 -9.39 27.60
N GLU A 126 14.95 -10.63 27.37
CA GLU A 126 15.19 -11.30 26.08
C GLU A 126 14.57 -10.53 24.92
N ALA A 127 15.27 -10.48 23.79
CA ALA A 127 14.77 -9.87 22.58
C ALA A 127 13.59 -10.70 22.03
N VAL A 128 12.49 -10.04 21.69
CA VAL A 128 11.39 -10.66 20.97
C VAL A 128 11.71 -10.56 19.48
N GLU A 129 12.01 -11.69 18.86
CA GLU A 129 12.43 -11.74 17.45
C GLU A 129 11.24 -11.66 16.46
N ALA A 130 10.04 -11.99 16.92
CA ALA A 130 8.85 -12.02 16.09
C ALA A 130 7.69 -11.26 16.73
N THR A 131 6.83 -10.70 15.87
CA THR A 131 5.54 -10.12 16.23
C THR A 131 4.42 -11.07 15.82
N THR A 132 3.48 -11.33 16.71
CA THR A 132 2.27 -12.11 16.38
C THR A 132 1.22 -11.21 15.76
N TYR A 133 0.77 -11.57 14.57
CA TYR A 133 -0.33 -10.94 13.86
C TYR A 133 -1.58 -11.79 14.00
N ILE A 134 -2.72 -11.13 14.23
CA ILE A 134 -4.04 -11.74 14.32
C ILE A 134 -4.93 -11.01 13.35
N ASN A 135 -5.23 -11.66 12.25
CA ASN A 135 -6.04 -11.08 11.20
C ASN A 135 -7.44 -11.69 11.27
N LEU A 136 -8.39 -10.89 11.75
CA LEU A 136 -9.78 -11.27 11.89
C LEU A 136 -10.49 -11.14 10.54
N TRP A 137 -11.06 -12.23 10.03
CA TRP A 137 -11.85 -12.24 8.80
C TRP A 137 -13.29 -11.81 9.05
N ARG A 138 -13.75 -11.93 10.28
CA ARG A 138 -14.94 -11.29 10.84
C ARG A 138 -14.67 -10.86 12.27
N ASN A 139 -15.32 -9.82 12.71
CA ASN A 139 -15.23 -9.41 14.11
C ASN A 139 -16.03 -10.35 15.01
N PRO A 140 -15.59 -10.57 16.26
CA PRO A 140 -16.39 -11.26 17.27
C PRO A 140 -17.73 -10.54 17.46
N THR A 141 -18.82 -11.29 17.47
CA THR A 141 -20.18 -10.75 17.62
C THR A 141 -20.73 -10.89 19.03
N THR A 142 -20.11 -11.77 19.82
CA THR A 142 -20.55 -12.03 21.20
C THR A 142 -19.38 -11.89 22.17
N ILE A 143 -19.68 -11.60 23.44
CA ILE A 143 -18.70 -11.54 24.51
C ILE A 143 -17.98 -12.90 24.70
N TYR A 144 -18.68 -14.01 24.43
CA TYR A 144 -18.09 -15.34 24.53
C TYR A 144 -17.01 -15.56 23.47
N GLU A 145 -17.24 -15.12 22.23
CA GLU A 145 -16.22 -15.16 21.17
C GLU A 145 -15.03 -14.26 21.53
N MET A 146 -15.27 -13.08 22.10
CA MET A 146 -14.19 -12.18 22.54
C MET A 146 -13.36 -12.81 23.67
N LEU A 147 -14.00 -13.45 24.64
CA LEU A 147 -13.31 -14.13 25.73
C LEU A 147 -12.55 -15.37 25.25
N ASP A 148 -13.11 -16.15 24.32
CA ASP A 148 -12.42 -17.29 23.71
C ASP A 148 -11.20 -16.82 22.92
N LEU A 149 -11.35 -15.78 22.10
CA LEU A 149 -10.24 -15.14 21.40
C LEU A 149 -9.16 -14.69 22.41
N ALA A 150 -9.54 -13.95 23.45
CA ALA A 150 -8.60 -13.47 24.46
C ALA A 150 -7.87 -14.59 25.21
N LYS A 151 -8.54 -15.73 25.46
CA LYS A 151 -7.90 -16.93 26.03
C LYS A 151 -6.89 -17.54 25.08
N ARG A 152 -7.26 -17.69 23.79
CA ARG A 152 -6.38 -18.23 22.74
C ARG A 152 -5.16 -17.35 22.52
N LEU A 153 -5.31 -16.02 22.62
CA LEU A 153 -4.19 -15.08 22.53
C LEU A 153 -3.13 -15.26 23.61
N LYS A 154 -3.46 -15.83 24.76
CA LYS A 154 -2.48 -16.13 25.81
C LYS A 154 -1.53 -17.27 25.44
N THR A 155 -2.00 -18.24 24.67
CA THR A 155 -1.22 -19.41 24.22
C THR A 155 -0.65 -19.22 22.83
N LEU A 156 -1.15 -18.22 22.08
CA LEU A 156 -0.74 -17.81 20.73
C LEU A 156 -0.41 -18.99 19.78
N PRO A 157 -1.29 -20.00 19.62
CA PRO A 157 -1.07 -21.02 18.61
C PRO A 157 -1.19 -20.36 17.21
N GLU A 158 -0.20 -20.62 16.37
CA GLU A 158 -0.32 -20.26 14.96
C GLU A 158 -1.44 -21.06 14.28
N GLY A 159 -2.11 -20.44 13.33
CA GLY A 159 -3.14 -21.09 12.51
C GLY A 159 -4.49 -20.42 12.57
N ILE A 160 -5.50 -21.12 12.04
CA ILE A 160 -6.86 -20.59 11.95
C ILE A 160 -7.55 -20.59 13.31
N ILE A 161 -8.11 -19.46 13.67
CA ILE A 161 -8.90 -19.27 14.90
C ILE A 161 -10.33 -19.73 14.63
N ARG A 162 -10.71 -20.89 15.19
CA ARG A 162 -12.03 -21.53 14.98
C ARG A 162 -12.78 -21.67 16.30
N PRO A 163 -13.57 -20.66 16.72
CA PRO A 163 -14.59 -20.88 17.73
C PRO A 163 -15.72 -21.76 17.18
N PRO A 164 -16.64 -22.26 18.03
CA PRO A 164 -17.79 -23.08 17.57
C PRO A 164 -18.66 -22.40 16.52
N SER A 165 -18.69 -21.07 16.48
CA SER A 165 -19.44 -20.24 15.52
C SER A 165 -18.80 -20.16 14.12
N GLY A 166 -17.70 -20.88 13.85
CA GLY A 166 -16.97 -20.85 12.57
C GLY A 166 -15.65 -20.10 12.63
N SER A 167 -14.94 -20.01 11.52
CA SER A 167 -13.64 -19.36 11.48
C SER A 167 -13.75 -17.87 11.71
N LEU A 168 -12.94 -17.38 12.64
CA LEU A 168 -12.87 -15.97 13.03
C LEU A 168 -11.74 -15.21 12.31
N GLY A 169 -10.66 -15.91 11.99
CA GLY A 169 -9.44 -15.33 11.42
C GLY A 169 -8.27 -16.29 11.56
N GLU A 170 -7.06 -15.74 11.50
CA GLU A 170 -5.84 -16.52 11.76
C GLU A 170 -4.84 -15.75 12.62
N ALA A 171 -3.98 -16.50 13.31
CA ALA A 171 -2.83 -16.00 14.04
C ALA A 171 -1.55 -16.55 13.42
N PHE A 172 -0.52 -15.71 13.26
CA PHE A 172 0.77 -16.10 12.72
C PHE A 172 1.87 -15.14 13.19
N ALA A 173 3.09 -15.62 13.21
CA ALA A 173 4.25 -14.79 13.55
C ALA A 173 5.02 -14.38 12.30
N LEU A 174 5.54 -13.15 12.32
CA LEU A 174 6.53 -12.65 11.37
C LEU A 174 7.69 -12.01 12.12
N PRO A 175 8.89 -11.92 11.51
CA PRO A 175 10.01 -11.20 12.10
C PRO A 175 9.59 -9.79 12.52
N ALA A 176 10.05 -9.36 13.70
CA ALA A 176 9.74 -8.03 14.22
C ALA A 176 10.22 -6.94 13.26
N ALA A 177 9.33 -5.99 12.95
CA ALA A 177 9.66 -4.86 12.08
C ALA A 177 10.77 -4.00 12.69
N LYS A 178 11.72 -3.55 11.85
CA LYS A 178 12.85 -2.73 12.27
C LYS A 178 12.65 -1.27 11.87
N GLY A 179 13.05 -0.35 12.75
CA GLY A 179 12.98 1.08 12.47
C GLY A 179 11.58 1.54 12.08
N ALA A 180 11.45 2.22 10.96
CA ALA A 180 10.18 2.71 10.42
C ALA A 180 9.50 1.74 9.43
N ASP A 181 10.02 0.51 9.27
CA ASP A 181 9.47 -0.47 8.32
C ASP A 181 7.98 -0.76 8.57
N ASN A 182 7.28 -1.17 7.52
CA ASN A 182 5.86 -1.44 7.59
C ASN A 182 5.57 -2.74 8.36
N TRP A 183 4.41 -2.80 9.00
CA TRP A 183 3.90 -4.00 9.67
C TRP A 183 3.18 -4.89 8.65
N HIS A 184 3.96 -5.58 7.83
CA HIS A 184 3.46 -6.29 6.66
C HIS A 184 2.41 -7.37 6.98
N GLY A 185 2.51 -8.01 8.15
CA GLY A 185 1.49 -8.97 8.60
C GLY A 185 0.10 -8.37 8.77
N ALA A 186 0.02 -7.05 9.05
CA ALA A 186 -1.25 -6.34 9.16
C ALA A 186 -1.77 -5.83 7.80
N LEU A 187 -1.08 -6.06 6.68
CA LEU A 187 -1.50 -5.56 5.36
C LEU A 187 -2.25 -6.58 4.52
N PHE A 188 -2.29 -7.84 4.94
CA PHE A 188 -2.95 -8.94 4.26
C PHE A 188 -3.92 -9.64 5.23
N ALA A 189 -5.06 -10.06 4.73
CA ALA A 189 -5.99 -10.86 5.54
C ALA A 189 -5.43 -12.27 5.83
N ARG A 190 -4.51 -12.77 4.99
CA ARG A 190 -3.95 -14.12 5.09
C ARG A 190 -2.42 -14.11 5.21
N SER A 191 -1.92 -14.97 6.10
CA SER A 191 -0.50 -15.15 6.36
C SER A 191 0.29 -15.57 5.12
N ASP A 192 -0.30 -16.41 4.27
CA ASP A 192 0.34 -16.90 3.04
C ASP A 192 0.76 -15.76 2.12
N LEU A 193 -0.11 -14.77 1.91
CA LEU A 193 0.18 -13.58 1.12
C LEU A 193 1.22 -12.68 1.79
N ALA A 194 1.15 -12.51 3.12
CA ALA A 194 2.13 -11.74 3.87
C ALA A 194 3.53 -12.37 3.76
N LYS A 195 3.63 -13.70 3.90
CA LYS A 195 4.87 -14.47 3.77
C LYS A 195 5.40 -14.42 2.34
N ALA A 196 4.52 -14.61 1.33
CA ALA A 196 4.88 -14.52 -0.09
C ALA A 196 5.41 -13.12 -0.45
N PHE A 197 4.80 -12.05 0.09
CA PHE A 197 5.30 -10.69 -0.12
C PHE A 197 6.67 -10.45 0.52
N LEU A 198 6.90 -10.94 1.75
CA LEU A 198 8.21 -10.82 2.40
C LEU A 198 9.30 -11.60 1.66
N ALA A 199 8.97 -12.78 1.12
CA ALA A 199 9.87 -13.55 0.26
C ALA A 199 10.19 -12.77 -1.03
N LEU A 200 9.17 -12.18 -1.69
CA LEU A 200 9.36 -11.38 -2.89
C LEU A 200 10.28 -10.17 -2.65
N ARG A 201 10.15 -9.49 -1.52
CA ARG A 201 11.09 -8.41 -1.12
C ARG A 201 12.54 -8.86 -1.03
N GLN A 202 12.78 -10.14 -0.77
CA GLN A 202 14.11 -10.78 -0.70
C GLN A 202 14.53 -11.41 -2.03
N GLY A 203 13.79 -11.17 -3.12
CA GLY A 203 14.05 -11.75 -4.41
C GLY A 203 13.68 -13.22 -4.53
N GLN A 204 12.74 -13.70 -3.70
CA GLN A 204 12.25 -15.07 -3.73
C GLN A 204 10.76 -15.10 -4.09
N VAL A 205 10.39 -15.86 -5.08
CA VAL A 205 8.99 -16.14 -5.41
C VAL A 205 8.61 -17.47 -4.77
N SER A 206 7.76 -17.42 -3.74
CA SER A 206 7.31 -18.62 -3.01
C SER A 206 5.96 -18.39 -2.33
N TRP A 207 5.20 -19.48 -2.18
CA TRP A 207 3.97 -19.58 -1.36
C TRP A 207 3.81 -21.03 -0.91
N PRO A 208 2.88 -21.36 0.00
CA PRO A 208 2.70 -22.73 0.46
C PRO A 208 2.54 -23.73 -0.67
N GLY A 209 3.30 -24.82 -0.59
CA GLY A 209 3.29 -25.89 -1.59
C GLY A 209 4.16 -25.63 -2.84
N GLN A 210 4.86 -24.49 -2.93
CA GLN A 210 5.78 -24.18 -4.03
C GLN A 210 7.23 -24.11 -3.56
N VAL A 211 8.13 -24.61 -4.41
CA VAL A 211 9.56 -24.41 -4.20
C VAL A 211 9.91 -22.95 -4.51
N ALA A 212 10.71 -22.34 -3.65
CA ALA A 212 11.14 -20.97 -3.84
C ALA A 212 12.03 -20.82 -5.09
N VAL A 213 11.72 -19.83 -5.91
CA VAL A 213 12.49 -19.48 -7.11
C VAL A 213 13.07 -18.08 -6.94
N SER A 214 14.36 -17.92 -7.18
CA SER A 214 15.04 -16.64 -7.12
C SER A 214 14.71 -15.78 -8.34
N VAL A 215 14.45 -14.49 -8.11
CA VAL A 215 14.21 -13.48 -9.15
C VAL A 215 14.95 -12.20 -8.78
N ALA A 216 15.54 -11.54 -9.77
CA ALA A 216 16.21 -10.27 -9.55
C ALA A 216 15.17 -9.19 -9.25
N ILE A 217 15.19 -8.67 -8.03
CA ILE A 217 14.26 -7.63 -7.55
C ILE A 217 15.08 -6.41 -7.09
N CYS A 218 14.58 -5.23 -7.42
CA CYS A 218 15.10 -3.96 -6.89
C CYS A 218 13.94 -3.03 -6.48
N PRO A 219 14.21 -2.00 -5.66
CA PRO A 219 13.25 -0.90 -5.49
C PRO A 219 12.98 -0.21 -6.84
N LEU A 220 11.74 0.22 -7.07
CA LEU A 220 11.39 0.91 -8.33
C LEU A 220 12.25 2.15 -8.58
N GLU A 221 12.66 2.86 -7.53
CA GLU A 221 13.51 4.07 -7.64
C GLU A 221 14.90 3.80 -8.24
N ASP A 222 15.38 2.58 -8.19
CA ASP A 222 16.65 2.18 -8.84
C ASP A 222 16.53 2.13 -10.37
N LEU A 223 15.31 2.02 -10.90
CA LEU A 223 15.04 1.99 -12.35
C LEU A 223 14.68 3.34 -12.92
N GLY A 224 14.32 4.33 -12.07
CA GLY A 224 13.89 5.64 -12.56
C GLY A 224 13.40 6.59 -11.47
N LYS A 225 12.76 7.67 -11.87
CA LYS A 225 12.27 8.73 -10.99
C LYS A 225 10.79 9.00 -11.20
N LEU A 226 10.05 9.14 -10.11
CA LEU A 226 8.65 9.55 -10.12
C LEU A 226 8.52 11.07 -10.25
N GLY A 227 7.60 11.50 -11.09
CA GLY A 227 7.31 12.89 -11.42
C GLY A 227 6.57 13.66 -10.32
N TYR A 228 5.93 14.73 -10.76
CA TYR A 228 5.19 15.66 -9.92
C TYR A 228 3.75 15.17 -9.63
N ASP A 229 3.18 15.64 -8.53
CA ASP A 229 1.77 15.41 -8.22
C ASP A 229 0.85 16.39 -8.99
N ARG A 230 -0.45 16.13 -8.94
CA ARG A 230 -1.48 16.96 -9.58
C ARG A 230 -1.36 18.43 -9.23
N ARG A 231 -1.05 18.78 -7.98
CA ARG A 231 -0.99 20.19 -7.53
C ARG A 231 0.17 20.92 -8.17
N ASP A 232 1.32 20.27 -8.22
CA ASP A 232 2.51 20.83 -8.85
C ASP A 232 2.29 21.05 -10.35
N ILE A 233 1.58 20.11 -11.03
CA ILE A 233 1.23 20.27 -12.44
C ILE A 233 0.26 21.44 -12.64
N HIS A 234 -0.76 21.57 -11.79
CA HIS A 234 -1.70 22.69 -11.84
C HIS A 234 -1.06 24.04 -11.53
N ASP A 235 0.00 24.09 -10.72
CA ASP A 235 0.75 25.33 -10.46
C ASP A 235 1.57 25.79 -11.68
N ALA A 236 1.88 24.86 -12.62
CA ALA A 236 2.65 25.15 -13.83
C ALA A 236 1.75 25.27 -15.09
N PHE A 237 0.63 24.54 -15.14
CA PHE A 237 -0.17 24.37 -16.34
C PHE A 237 -1.67 24.56 -16.10
N THR A 238 -2.35 25.02 -17.15
CA THR A 238 -3.81 24.89 -17.32
C THR A 238 -4.10 23.67 -18.20
N VAL A 239 -5.15 22.92 -17.90
CA VAL A 239 -5.53 21.69 -18.61
C VAL A 239 -6.69 21.94 -19.52
N TYR A 240 -6.62 21.46 -20.76
CA TYR A 240 -7.70 21.49 -21.74
C TYR A 240 -7.89 20.12 -22.42
N ASN A 241 -9.12 19.70 -22.59
CA ASN A 241 -9.43 18.41 -23.20
C ASN A 241 -9.46 18.47 -24.74
N ALA A 242 -9.64 19.66 -25.34
CA ALA A 242 -9.83 19.84 -26.79
C ALA A 242 -8.80 20.76 -27.47
N ALA A 243 -8.01 21.52 -26.70
CA ALA A 243 -7.03 22.44 -27.24
C ALA A 243 -5.66 21.78 -27.30
N TRP A 244 -5.15 21.49 -28.48
CA TRP A 244 -3.85 20.88 -28.69
C TRP A 244 -2.70 21.79 -28.22
N SER A 245 -1.66 21.16 -27.67
CA SER A 245 -0.40 21.82 -27.31
C SER A 245 0.77 20.84 -27.46
N LEU A 246 2.01 21.33 -27.24
CA LEU A 246 3.23 20.51 -27.23
C LEU A 246 3.37 19.67 -25.93
N TYR A 247 2.42 19.76 -25.01
CA TYR A 247 2.48 19.13 -23.68
C TYR A 247 1.29 18.19 -23.48
N PRO A 248 1.30 16.97 -24.08
CA PRO A 248 0.21 16.01 -23.94
C PRO A 248 0.10 15.50 -22.50
N ALA A 249 -1.12 15.16 -22.09
CA ALA A 249 -1.40 14.68 -20.74
C ALA A 249 -2.40 13.52 -20.76
N PHE A 250 -2.29 12.68 -19.73
CA PHE A 250 -3.29 11.69 -19.39
C PHE A 250 -4.01 12.13 -18.12
N TRP A 251 -5.23 12.67 -18.32
CA TRP A 251 -5.92 13.38 -17.28
C TRP A 251 -7.15 12.61 -16.80
N ASN A 252 -7.28 12.51 -15.49
CA ASN A 252 -8.25 11.68 -14.79
C ASN A 252 -8.02 10.17 -14.96
N HIS A 253 -8.80 9.39 -14.23
CA HIS A 253 -8.82 7.94 -14.32
C HIS A 253 -10.27 7.48 -14.36
N GLU A 254 -10.71 7.12 -15.54
CA GLU A 254 -12.01 6.51 -15.76
C GLU A 254 -11.82 5.01 -15.93
N ALA A 255 -12.19 4.24 -14.90
CA ALA A 255 -11.93 2.80 -14.85
C ALA A 255 -12.61 2.04 -16.02
N ASP A 256 -13.69 2.58 -16.56
CA ASP A 256 -14.40 2.01 -17.70
C ASP A 256 -13.70 2.25 -19.04
N VAL A 257 -12.78 3.22 -19.09
CA VAL A 257 -11.99 3.56 -20.29
C VAL A 257 -10.59 2.97 -20.21
N VAL A 258 -9.93 3.06 -19.04
CA VAL A 258 -8.53 2.61 -18.86
C VAL A 258 -8.48 1.10 -18.61
N LYS A 259 -8.56 0.34 -19.71
CA LYS A 259 -8.68 -1.13 -19.67
C LYS A 259 -7.47 -1.88 -20.21
N THR A 260 -6.60 -1.20 -20.97
CA THR A 260 -5.46 -1.77 -21.68
C THR A 260 -4.14 -1.23 -21.14
N LEU A 261 -3.03 -1.88 -21.45
CA LEU A 261 -1.70 -1.43 -21.02
C LEU A 261 -1.22 -0.23 -21.83
N GLN A 262 -1.52 -0.20 -23.14
CA GLN A 262 -1.24 0.94 -24.01
C GLN A 262 -2.38 1.93 -23.93
N GLN A 263 -2.06 3.20 -23.74
CA GLN A 263 -3.00 4.30 -23.66
C GLN A 263 -2.60 5.44 -24.60
N ARG A 264 -3.52 6.38 -24.80
CA ARG A 264 -3.28 7.63 -25.53
C ARG A 264 -3.57 8.82 -24.63
N GLU A 265 -2.93 9.92 -24.93
CA GLU A 265 -3.27 11.20 -24.30
C GLU A 265 -4.74 11.56 -24.48
N ASN A 266 -5.34 12.17 -23.47
CA ASN A 266 -6.73 12.63 -23.50
C ASN A 266 -6.90 14.10 -23.10
N ALA A 267 -5.79 14.80 -22.87
CA ALA A 267 -5.75 16.22 -22.52
C ALA A 267 -4.44 16.86 -22.95
N TRP A 268 -4.41 18.18 -22.96
CA TRP A 268 -3.23 18.99 -23.26
C TRP A 268 -3.01 20.04 -22.19
N LEU A 269 -1.75 20.29 -21.87
CA LEU A 269 -1.31 21.23 -20.86
C LEU A 269 -0.81 22.51 -21.52
N HIS A 270 -1.26 23.66 -21.03
CA HIS A 270 -0.81 24.97 -21.47
C HIS A 270 -0.09 25.67 -20.33
N PRO A 271 1.19 26.11 -20.53
CA PRO A 271 1.94 26.80 -19.51
C PRO A 271 1.18 28.01 -18.97
N ARG A 272 1.15 28.14 -17.64
CA ARG A 272 0.57 29.31 -16.98
C ARG A 272 1.52 30.48 -17.03
N THR A 273 0.96 31.65 -17.20
CA THR A 273 1.69 32.93 -17.11
C THR A 273 1.50 33.62 -15.76
N ARG A 274 0.54 33.16 -14.95
CA ARG A 274 0.18 33.73 -13.65
C ARG A 274 -0.09 32.64 -12.64
N ALA A 275 0.28 32.92 -11.38
CA ALA A 275 -0.04 32.06 -10.24
C ALA A 275 -1.58 31.90 -10.10
N ALA A 276 -2.01 30.73 -9.63
CA ALA A 276 -3.42 30.43 -9.36
C ALA A 276 -3.57 29.92 -7.91
N ASN A 277 -4.76 30.14 -7.35
CA ASN A 277 -5.16 29.57 -6.06
C ASN A 277 -4.21 29.89 -4.88
N GLY A 278 -3.60 31.06 -4.85
CA GLY A 278 -2.69 31.50 -3.78
C GLY A 278 -1.39 30.70 -3.65
N ARG A 279 -1.05 29.87 -4.65
CA ARG A 279 0.20 29.11 -4.71
C ARG A 279 1.15 29.75 -5.70
N PRO A 280 2.47 29.69 -5.45
CA PRO A 280 3.46 30.23 -6.40
C PRO A 280 3.41 29.53 -7.75
N LEU A 281 3.59 30.31 -8.82
CA LEU A 281 3.75 29.78 -10.17
C LEU A 281 4.99 28.89 -10.22
N ARG A 282 4.85 27.70 -10.83
CA ARG A 282 5.97 26.80 -11.11
C ARG A 282 6.44 26.94 -12.56
N ASP A 283 7.70 26.70 -12.77
CA ASP A 283 8.27 26.61 -14.12
C ASP A 283 7.71 25.39 -14.86
N ALA A 284 7.04 25.66 -15.98
CA ALA A 284 6.43 24.64 -16.83
C ALA A 284 7.48 23.71 -17.45
N CYS A 285 8.64 24.23 -17.87
CA CYS A 285 9.72 23.41 -18.42
C CYS A 285 10.28 22.44 -17.37
N GLN A 286 10.47 22.93 -16.14
CA GLN A 286 10.91 22.07 -15.03
C GLN A 286 9.91 20.96 -14.73
N VAL A 287 8.60 21.27 -14.66
CA VAL A 287 7.56 20.26 -14.40
C VAL A 287 7.48 19.29 -15.57
N TRP A 288 7.50 19.78 -16.81
CA TRP A 288 7.49 18.97 -18.02
C TRP A 288 8.69 18.04 -18.16
N SER A 289 9.85 18.45 -17.65
CA SER A 289 11.06 17.61 -17.68
C SER A 289 10.87 16.22 -17.05
N MET A 290 9.82 16.04 -16.25
CA MET A 290 9.45 14.78 -15.62
C MET A 290 8.32 14.03 -16.37
N ALA A 291 7.88 14.52 -17.53
CA ALA A 291 6.99 13.75 -18.40
C ALA A 291 7.63 12.43 -18.82
N ALA A 292 6.84 11.38 -18.90
CA ALA A 292 7.30 10.03 -19.17
C ALA A 292 6.30 9.24 -20.02
N ASP A 293 6.78 8.21 -20.67
CA ASP A 293 5.98 7.24 -21.45
C ASP A 293 5.43 6.09 -20.59
N ILE A 294 5.69 6.09 -19.28
CA ILE A 294 5.10 5.19 -18.29
C ILE A 294 4.41 6.00 -17.22
N LEU A 295 3.15 5.68 -16.95
CA LEU A 295 2.43 6.23 -15.81
C LEU A 295 2.02 5.12 -14.83
N LEU A 296 2.14 5.40 -13.53
CA LEU A 296 1.79 4.51 -12.43
C LEU A 296 0.60 5.07 -11.67
N VAL A 297 -0.37 4.23 -11.31
CA VAL A 297 -1.59 4.67 -10.63
C VAL A 297 -1.30 5.26 -9.26
N GLU A 298 -1.86 6.43 -8.94
CA GLU A 298 -1.79 7.02 -7.59
C GLU A 298 -2.88 6.49 -6.68
N ARG A 299 -4.09 6.37 -7.23
CA ARG A 299 -5.29 5.96 -6.48
C ARG A 299 -6.11 5.01 -7.31
N LEU A 300 -6.62 4.00 -6.68
CA LEU A 300 -7.49 3.04 -7.34
C LEU A 300 -8.55 2.47 -6.41
N TRP A 301 -9.65 2.07 -7.02
CA TRP A 301 -10.66 1.24 -6.39
C TRP A 301 -10.63 -0.13 -7.08
N THR A 302 -10.18 -1.15 -6.39
CA THR A 302 -9.89 -2.47 -6.98
C THR A 302 -11.08 -3.13 -7.64
N ILE A 303 -12.30 -2.76 -7.24
CA ILE A 303 -13.54 -3.32 -7.81
C ILE A 303 -13.75 -2.90 -9.27
N THR A 304 -13.26 -1.72 -9.66
CA THR A 304 -13.45 -1.17 -11.03
C THR A 304 -12.15 -1.04 -11.81
N HIS A 305 -11.04 -0.71 -11.13
CA HIS A 305 -9.75 -0.50 -11.78
C HIS A 305 -9.14 -1.81 -12.29
N ARG A 306 -8.40 -1.70 -13.39
CA ARG A 306 -7.91 -2.86 -14.15
C ARG A 306 -6.38 -2.92 -14.24
N VAL A 307 -5.72 -1.78 -14.28
CA VAL A 307 -4.27 -1.66 -14.51
C VAL A 307 -3.57 -0.88 -13.39
N LEU A 308 -2.30 -1.22 -13.12
CA LEU A 308 -1.44 -0.50 -12.17
C LEU A 308 -0.47 0.44 -12.87
N ALA A 309 -0.09 0.09 -14.10
CA ALA A 309 0.82 0.87 -14.93
C ALA A 309 0.31 0.89 -16.37
N VAL A 310 0.50 2.02 -17.04
CA VAL A 310 0.15 2.21 -18.45
C VAL A 310 1.32 2.82 -19.21
N SER A 311 1.36 2.58 -20.52
CA SER A 311 2.37 3.10 -21.44
C SER A 311 1.77 4.01 -22.49
N PHE A 312 2.61 4.87 -23.05
CA PHE A 312 2.28 5.82 -24.09
C PHE A 312 3.35 5.82 -25.19
N ASP A 313 2.97 6.23 -26.41
CA ASP A 313 3.92 6.38 -27.51
C ASP A 313 4.83 7.61 -27.36
N GLN A 314 4.41 8.58 -26.54
CA GLN A 314 5.14 9.79 -26.23
C GLN A 314 5.08 10.14 -24.75
N PRO A 315 6.00 10.96 -24.24
CA PRO A 315 5.96 11.39 -22.85
C PRO A 315 4.71 12.19 -22.52
N VAL A 316 4.08 11.89 -21.38
CA VAL A 316 2.89 12.59 -20.86
C VAL A 316 3.03 12.89 -19.38
N LEU A 317 2.24 13.83 -18.86
CA LEU A 317 2.00 14.01 -17.42
C LEU A 317 0.59 13.55 -17.06
N GLY A 318 0.39 13.09 -15.80
CA GLY A 318 -0.91 12.63 -15.32
C GLY A 318 -1.31 13.27 -13.99
N ASN A 319 -2.64 13.31 -13.67
CA ASN A 319 -3.10 13.92 -12.43
C ASN A 319 -3.38 12.92 -11.30
N THR A 320 -3.85 11.73 -11.60
CA THR A 320 -4.06 10.59 -10.69
C THR A 320 -3.07 9.46 -10.97
N TRP A 321 -2.04 9.81 -11.71
CA TRP A 321 -0.99 8.95 -12.19
C TRP A 321 0.36 9.61 -11.95
N TRP A 322 1.32 8.84 -11.47
CA TRP A 322 2.71 9.26 -11.36
C TRP A 322 3.44 9.00 -12.67
N ALA A 323 3.95 10.04 -13.32
CA ALA A 323 4.88 9.84 -14.42
C ALA A 323 6.16 9.16 -13.90
N PHE A 324 6.58 8.07 -14.54
CA PHE A 324 7.78 7.33 -14.16
C PHE A 324 8.83 7.44 -15.26
N LYS A 325 9.78 8.33 -15.06
CA LYS A 325 10.86 8.59 -15.98
C LYS A 325 12.01 7.62 -15.75
N THR A 326 12.27 6.76 -16.71
CA THR A 326 13.32 5.74 -16.66
C THR A 326 14.26 5.82 -17.84
N GLY A 327 15.53 5.43 -17.62
CA GLY A 327 16.57 5.34 -18.65
C GLY A 327 16.74 3.95 -19.26
N VAL A 328 15.94 2.94 -18.82
CA VAL A 328 16.05 1.59 -19.39
C VAL A 328 15.60 1.55 -20.85
N SER A 329 16.13 0.61 -21.63
CA SER A 329 15.83 0.48 -23.06
C SER A 329 14.35 0.23 -23.34
N PRO A 330 13.83 0.51 -24.56
CA PRO A 330 12.43 0.31 -24.90
C PRO A 330 11.91 -1.10 -24.60
N LYS A 331 12.71 -2.15 -24.89
CA LYS A 331 12.32 -3.53 -24.59
C LYS A 331 12.22 -3.81 -23.08
N HIS A 332 13.12 -3.25 -22.27
CA HIS A 332 13.06 -3.34 -20.82
C HIS A 332 11.88 -2.57 -20.23
N ARG A 333 11.48 -1.43 -20.84
CA ARG A 333 10.26 -0.72 -20.43
C ARG A 333 9.02 -1.56 -20.66
N LYS A 334 8.89 -2.23 -21.81
CA LYS A 334 7.79 -3.17 -22.11
C LYS A 334 7.73 -4.31 -21.09
N ALA A 335 8.88 -4.93 -20.78
CA ALA A 335 8.99 -5.95 -19.75
C ALA A 335 8.56 -5.44 -18.35
N LEU A 336 8.96 -4.22 -17.99
CA LEU A 336 8.57 -3.59 -16.73
C LEU A 336 7.05 -3.36 -16.65
N ILE A 337 6.41 -2.92 -17.72
CA ILE A 337 4.95 -2.73 -17.76
C ILE A 337 4.20 -4.05 -17.64
N LEU A 338 4.67 -5.12 -18.27
CA LEU A 338 4.10 -6.46 -18.05
C LEU A 338 4.21 -6.87 -16.58
N TRP A 339 5.41 -6.75 -16.00
CA TRP A 339 5.61 -7.06 -14.59
C TRP A 339 4.67 -6.25 -13.70
N LEU A 340 4.61 -4.94 -13.90
CA LEU A 340 3.78 -4.02 -13.11
C LEU A 340 2.28 -4.34 -13.17
N ASN A 341 1.81 -5.07 -14.17
CA ASN A 341 0.42 -5.50 -14.29
C ASN A 341 0.22 -7.01 -14.02
N GLY A 342 1.28 -7.75 -13.73
CA GLY A 342 1.23 -9.16 -13.34
C GLY A 342 0.85 -9.38 -11.88
N SER A 343 0.62 -10.63 -11.50
CA SER A 343 0.16 -11.02 -10.15
C SER A 343 1.21 -10.75 -9.07
N LEU A 344 2.51 -10.91 -9.37
CA LEU A 344 3.60 -10.61 -8.42
C LEU A 344 3.67 -9.11 -8.10
N SER A 345 3.48 -8.26 -9.09
CA SER A 345 3.43 -6.83 -8.86
C SER A 345 2.18 -6.41 -8.09
N LEU A 346 1.04 -7.08 -8.30
CA LEU A 346 -0.15 -6.83 -7.50
C LEU A 346 0.06 -7.23 -6.03
N LEU A 347 0.75 -8.35 -5.77
CA LEU A 347 1.19 -8.73 -4.42
C LEU A 347 2.09 -7.65 -3.81
N ALA A 348 3.09 -7.17 -4.57
CA ALA A 348 4.00 -6.11 -4.14
C ALA A 348 3.27 -4.80 -3.85
N PHE A 349 2.36 -4.39 -4.73
CA PHE A 349 1.51 -3.21 -4.57
C PHE A 349 0.67 -3.31 -3.29
N PHE A 350 0.05 -4.48 -3.07
CA PHE A 350 -0.76 -4.74 -1.89
C PHE A 350 0.04 -4.64 -0.60
N GLY A 351 1.24 -5.19 -0.55
CA GLY A 351 2.13 -5.14 0.60
C GLY A 351 2.80 -3.78 0.83
N SER A 352 2.75 -2.88 -0.17
CA SER A 352 3.35 -1.53 -0.10
C SER A 352 2.31 -0.42 0.09
N ARG A 353 1.01 -0.70 -0.12
CA ARG A 353 -0.06 0.29 -0.08
C ARG A 353 -0.27 0.90 1.30
N VAL A 354 -0.84 2.10 1.32
CA VAL A 354 -1.48 2.63 2.51
C VAL A 354 -2.95 2.20 2.50
N ALA A 355 -3.33 1.35 3.45
CA ALA A 355 -4.72 0.96 3.64
C ALA A 355 -5.51 2.16 4.18
N THR A 356 -6.61 2.51 3.49
CA THR A 356 -7.47 3.63 3.90
C THR A 356 -8.86 3.15 4.31
N ARG A 357 -9.63 2.64 3.37
CA ARG A 357 -11.00 2.14 3.59
C ARG A 357 -11.32 1.05 2.59
N SER A 358 -11.56 -0.17 3.05
CA SER A 358 -11.98 -1.28 2.18
C SER A 358 -11.11 -1.41 0.90
N ALA A 359 -11.74 -1.49 -0.28
CA ALA A 359 -11.08 -1.65 -1.59
C ALA A 359 -10.44 -0.35 -2.16
N TRP A 360 -10.56 0.80 -1.48
CA TRP A 360 -9.84 2.01 -1.85
C TRP A 360 -8.39 1.94 -1.41
N MET A 361 -7.50 2.16 -2.35
CA MET A 361 -6.05 2.12 -2.14
C MET A 361 -5.38 3.37 -2.65
N GLN A 362 -4.32 3.76 -1.97
CA GLN A 362 -3.47 4.86 -2.38
C GLN A 362 -2.01 4.42 -2.34
N MET A 363 -1.31 4.69 -3.44
CA MET A 363 0.14 4.55 -3.55
C MET A 363 0.78 5.93 -3.65
N LYS A 364 1.33 6.38 -2.55
CA LYS A 364 2.11 7.60 -2.51
C LYS A 364 3.47 7.40 -3.19
N LYS A 365 4.07 8.50 -3.62
CA LYS A 365 5.38 8.50 -4.28
C LYS A 365 6.45 7.69 -3.53
N PRO A 366 6.65 7.84 -2.19
CA PRO A 366 7.63 7.02 -1.48
C PRO A 366 7.30 5.52 -1.46
N ALA A 367 6.01 5.17 -1.41
CA ALA A 367 5.59 3.75 -1.44
C ALA A 367 5.87 3.11 -2.80
N TRP A 368 5.62 3.83 -3.91
CA TRP A 368 6.01 3.39 -5.24
C TRP A 368 7.54 3.30 -5.39
N ALA A 369 8.28 4.31 -4.91
CA ALA A 369 9.74 4.34 -4.99
C ALA A 369 10.37 3.11 -4.33
N ALA A 370 9.91 2.74 -3.14
CA ALA A 370 10.41 1.61 -2.38
C ALA A 370 9.78 0.25 -2.77
N MET A 371 8.80 0.22 -3.69
CA MET A 371 8.10 -1.02 -4.06
C MET A 371 9.06 -2.00 -4.76
N PRO A 372 9.10 -3.28 -4.33
CA PRO A 372 9.92 -4.30 -5.00
C PRO A 372 9.36 -4.60 -6.40
N VAL A 373 10.18 -4.45 -7.42
CA VAL A 373 9.85 -4.73 -8.82
C VAL A 373 10.95 -5.59 -9.46
N LEU A 374 10.64 -6.22 -10.59
CA LEU A 374 11.63 -6.92 -11.38
C LEU A 374 12.77 -5.96 -11.76
N ASP A 375 14.00 -6.31 -11.43
CA ASP A 375 15.15 -5.61 -11.99
C ASP A 375 15.33 -5.98 -13.46
N VAL A 376 14.66 -5.23 -14.33
CA VAL A 376 14.69 -5.48 -15.77
C VAL A 376 16.09 -5.34 -16.37
N ARG A 377 17.03 -4.73 -15.68
CA ARG A 377 18.45 -4.60 -16.13
C ARG A 377 19.20 -5.94 -16.03
N ALA A 378 18.70 -6.84 -15.16
CA ALA A 378 19.24 -8.18 -14.99
C ALA A 378 18.77 -9.16 -16.09
N LEU A 379 17.79 -8.78 -16.92
CA LEU A 379 17.34 -9.60 -18.05
C LEU A 379 18.41 -9.66 -19.12
N ASN A 380 18.69 -10.85 -19.62
CA ASN A 380 19.48 -10.98 -20.84
C ASN A 380 18.67 -10.55 -22.08
N ASP A 381 19.33 -10.42 -23.23
CA ASP A 381 18.70 -9.89 -24.45
C ASP A 381 17.54 -10.74 -24.95
N ALA A 382 17.63 -12.05 -24.86
CA ALA A 382 16.57 -12.98 -25.27
C ALA A 382 15.35 -12.86 -24.36
N GLN A 383 15.54 -12.78 -23.03
CA GLN A 383 14.47 -12.58 -22.05
C GLN A 383 13.77 -11.24 -22.28
N ALA A 384 14.53 -10.14 -22.41
CA ALA A 384 13.97 -8.82 -22.64
C ALA A 384 13.19 -8.75 -23.97
N THR A 385 13.70 -9.42 -25.03
CA THR A 385 13.03 -9.49 -26.33
C THR A 385 11.74 -10.30 -26.27
N SER A 386 11.75 -11.44 -25.56
CA SER A 386 10.56 -12.29 -25.41
C SER A 386 9.46 -11.58 -24.61
N LEU A 387 9.81 -10.89 -23.51
CA LEU A 387 8.84 -10.10 -22.74
C LEU A 387 8.33 -8.89 -23.53
N ALA A 388 9.18 -8.23 -24.33
CA ALA A 388 8.72 -7.14 -25.20
C ALA A 388 7.73 -7.63 -26.25
N ALA A 389 7.96 -8.80 -26.87
CA ALA A 389 7.02 -9.42 -27.81
C ALA A 389 5.70 -9.81 -27.13
N ALA A 390 5.74 -10.34 -25.91
CA ALA A 390 4.54 -10.62 -25.13
C ALA A 390 3.76 -9.33 -24.81
N TYR A 391 4.45 -8.24 -24.47
CA TYR A 391 3.81 -6.93 -24.29
C TYR A 391 3.10 -6.50 -25.58
N ASP A 392 3.77 -6.54 -26.74
CA ASP A 392 3.19 -6.14 -28.03
C ASP A 392 1.95 -6.95 -28.40
N ALA A 393 1.89 -8.23 -28.00
CA ALA A 393 0.72 -9.08 -28.23
C ALA A 393 -0.45 -8.79 -27.25
N LEU A 394 -0.20 -8.16 -26.11
CA LEU A 394 -1.18 -8.01 -25.02
C LEU A 394 -1.56 -6.55 -24.74
N CYS A 395 -0.78 -5.57 -25.21
CA CYS A 395 -0.91 -4.17 -24.77
C CYS A 395 -2.26 -3.52 -25.09
N ASP A 396 -2.94 -3.94 -26.16
CA ASP A 396 -4.27 -3.45 -26.57
C ASP A 396 -5.42 -4.36 -26.12
N ARG A 397 -5.14 -5.43 -25.38
CA ARG A 397 -6.17 -6.35 -24.89
C ARG A 397 -6.76 -5.84 -23.59
N GLU A 398 -8.10 -5.89 -23.47
CA GLU A 398 -8.80 -5.43 -22.26
C GLU A 398 -8.59 -6.39 -21.09
N LEU A 399 -8.10 -5.85 -19.96
CA LEU A 399 -8.03 -6.55 -18.68
C LEU A 399 -9.37 -6.48 -17.95
N GLN A 400 -9.64 -7.47 -17.10
CA GLN A 400 -10.73 -7.45 -16.13
C GLN A 400 -10.37 -6.55 -14.93
N ALA A 401 -11.40 -6.14 -14.15
CA ALA A 401 -11.18 -5.45 -12.89
C ALA A 401 -10.29 -6.29 -11.95
N LEU A 402 -9.47 -5.62 -11.14
CA LEU A 402 -8.54 -6.28 -10.21
C LEU A 402 -9.26 -7.26 -9.27
N ALA A 403 -10.49 -6.96 -8.87
CA ALA A 403 -11.33 -7.87 -8.08
C ALA A 403 -11.70 -9.19 -8.81
N LYS A 404 -11.45 -9.30 -10.11
CA LYS A 404 -11.71 -10.48 -10.95
C LYS A 404 -10.43 -11.07 -11.56
N LEU A 405 -9.27 -10.81 -10.95
CA LEU A 405 -7.97 -11.16 -11.50
C LEU A 405 -7.80 -12.67 -11.78
N ASN A 406 -8.46 -13.54 -11.01
CA ASN A 406 -8.37 -14.99 -11.19
C ASN A 406 -9.04 -15.51 -12.46
N VAL A 407 -10.01 -14.77 -12.99
CA VAL A 407 -10.71 -15.11 -14.24
C VAL A 407 -10.31 -14.22 -15.42
N ASP A 408 -9.34 -13.33 -15.23
CA ASP A 408 -8.84 -12.43 -16.27
C ASP A 408 -7.88 -13.16 -17.23
N PRO A 409 -8.27 -13.40 -18.50
CA PRO A 409 -7.44 -14.14 -19.44
C PRO A 409 -6.19 -13.35 -19.87
N VAL A 410 -6.25 -12.02 -19.88
CA VAL A 410 -5.10 -11.18 -20.27
C VAL A 410 -4.06 -11.17 -19.13
N ARG A 411 -4.48 -11.04 -17.88
CA ARG A 411 -3.57 -11.13 -16.74
C ARG A 411 -2.94 -12.50 -16.61
N ARG A 412 -3.71 -13.55 -16.90
CA ARG A 412 -3.16 -14.91 -17.00
C ARG A 412 -2.05 -14.98 -18.05
N ALA A 413 -2.30 -14.45 -19.25
CA ALA A 413 -1.29 -14.47 -20.33
C ALA A 413 -0.04 -13.65 -19.96
N ILE A 414 -0.19 -12.53 -19.21
CA ILE A 414 0.94 -11.78 -18.66
C ILE A 414 1.75 -12.65 -17.69
N ASP A 415 1.09 -13.31 -16.75
CA ASP A 415 1.74 -14.17 -15.77
C ASP A 415 2.42 -15.37 -16.43
N ASP A 416 1.75 -16.01 -17.41
CA ASP A 416 2.30 -17.14 -18.16
C ASP A 416 3.58 -16.74 -18.93
N ALA A 417 3.59 -15.54 -19.55
CA ALA A 417 4.77 -15.00 -20.22
C ALA A 417 5.92 -14.70 -19.25
N LEU A 418 5.62 -14.11 -18.10
CA LEU A 418 6.62 -13.86 -17.06
C LEU A 418 7.17 -15.17 -16.50
N SER A 419 6.32 -16.16 -16.24
CA SER A 419 6.73 -17.46 -15.71
C SER A 419 7.61 -18.21 -16.71
N ALA A 420 7.25 -18.24 -17.98
CA ALA A 420 8.03 -18.91 -19.02
C ALA A 420 9.42 -18.30 -19.20
N VAL A 421 9.52 -16.96 -19.18
CA VAL A 421 10.80 -16.26 -19.43
C VAL A 421 11.71 -16.23 -18.20
N LEU A 422 11.13 -16.12 -17.01
CA LEU A 422 11.89 -15.99 -15.75
C LEU A 422 12.04 -17.33 -15.01
N GLY A 423 11.48 -18.42 -15.51
CA GLY A 423 11.51 -19.73 -14.85
C GLY A 423 10.72 -19.76 -13.54
N LEU A 424 9.65 -18.94 -13.45
CA LEU A 424 8.81 -18.89 -12.25
C LEU A 424 7.82 -20.05 -12.22
N PRO A 425 7.29 -20.42 -11.04
CA PRO A 425 6.20 -21.39 -10.95
C PRO A 425 4.92 -20.84 -11.60
N ASP A 426 3.93 -21.71 -11.81
CA ASP A 426 2.60 -21.28 -12.22
C ASP A 426 2.03 -20.28 -11.20
N LEU A 427 1.71 -19.07 -11.67
CA LEU A 427 1.18 -17.99 -10.82
C LEU A 427 -0.34 -18.10 -10.58
N PHE A 428 -1.01 -19.11 -11.10
CA PHE A 428 -2.45 -19.31 -10.87
C PHE A 428 -2.79 -19.45 -9.39
N PRO A 429 -2.07 -20.23 -8.55
CA PRO A 429 -2.35 -20.29 -7.11
C PRO A 429 -2.22 -18.95 -6.41
N LEU A 430 -1.23 -18.13 -6.80
CA LEU A 430 -1.09 -16.78 -6.27
C LEU A 430 -2.28 -15.89 -6.66
N ARG A 431 -2.75 -15.97 -7.91
CA ARG A 431 -3.97 -15.24 -8.35
C ARG A 431 -5.19 -15.65 -7.55
N GLU A 432 -5.37 -16.95 -7.29
CA GLU A 432 -6.46 -17.46 -6.46
C GLU A 432 -6.39 -16.95 -5.02
N MET A 433 -5.20 -16.90 -4.42
CA MET A 433 -5.02 -16.32 -3.08
C MET A 433 -5.35 -14.83 -3.06
N LEU A 434 -4.85 -14.06 -4.04
CA LEU A 434 -5.14 -12.63 -4.18
C LEU A 434 -6.63 -12.37 -4.43
N ALA A 435 -7.30 -13.21 -5.22
CA ALA A 435 -8.74 -13.09 -5.49
C ALA A 435 -9.64 -13.32 -4.27
N ARG A 436 -9.09 -13.89 -3.21
CA ARG A 436 -9.77 -14.08 -1.91
C ARG A 436 -9.45 -12.99 -0.89
N GLU A 437 -8.56 -12.04 -1.24
CA GLU A 437 -8.16 -10.96 -0.35
C GLU A 437 -9.28 -9.90 -0.26
N PRO A 438 -9.88 -9.66 0.93
CA PRO A 438 -11.00 -8.73 1.10
C PRO A 438 -10.68 -7.32 0.64
N GLY A 439 -9.47 -6.85 0.90
CA GLY A 439 -9.02 -5.55 0.46
C GLY A 439 -8.96 -5.41 -1.07
N LEU A 440 -8.89 -6.52 -1.82
CA LEU A 440 -8.89 -6.53 -3.27
C LEU A 440 -10.30 -6.66 -3.84
N THR A 441 -11.11 -7.55 -3.25
CA THR A 441 -12.43 -7.89 -3.77
C THR A 441 -13.56 -7.03 -3.19
N GLY A 442 -13.32 -6.36 -2.05
CA GLY A 442 -14.36 -5.68 -1.28
C GLY A 442 -15.38 -6.63 -0.66
N LYS A 443 -15.11 -7.94 -0.63
CA LYS A 443 -15.99 -8.97 -0.09
C LYS A 443 -15.39 -9.55 1.18
N SER A 444 -16.24 -9.94 2.12
CA SER A 444 -15.83 -10.74 3.28
C SER A 444 -15.16 -12.03 2.83
N THR A 445 -14.18 -12.49 3.60
CA THR A 445 -13.56 -13.81 3.42
C THR A 445 -14.63 -14.87 3.66
N THR A 446 -15.30 -15.33 2.61
CA THR A 446 -16.15 -16.50 2.70
C THR A 446 -15.26 -17.72 2.85
N HIS A 447 -15.59 -18.53 3.85
CA HIS A 447 -14.91 -19.77 4.14
C HIS A 447 -15.18 -20.76 3.01
N GLN A 448 -14.15 -21.01 2.17
CA GLN A 448 -14.05 -22.33 1.55
C GLN A 448 -12.84 -23.00 2.18
N PRO A 449 -13.00 -24.22 2.72
CA PRO A 449 -11.87 -25.01 3.16
C PRO A 449 -10.94 -25.20 1.96
N VAL A 450 -9.67 -25.01 2.18
CA VAL A 450 -8.64 -25.52 1.26
C VAL A 450 -8.76 -27.03 1.38
N GLY A 451 -9.27 -27.70 0.33
CA GLY A 451 -9.24 -29.14 0.18
C GLY A 451 -7.81 -29.62 0.01
#